data_87e40e4ed0a72abb6aa25dc1d54d06fc
#
_entry.id   87e40e4ed0a72abb6aa25dc1d54d06fc
#
_cell.length_a   1.000
_cell.length_b   1.000
_cell.length_c   1.000
_cell.angle_alpha   90.00
_cell.angle_beta   90.00
_cell.angle_gamma   90.00
#
_symmetry.space_group_name_H-M   'P 1'
#
loop_
_entity.id
_entity.type
_entity.pdbx_description
1 polymer ?
#
loop_
_entity_poly.entity_id
_entity_poly.type
_entity_poly.pdbx_seq_one_letter_code
_entity_poly.pdbx_strand_id
1 'polypeptide(L)'
;MKDELEIEGYKIEGISIGGQETCIIFPNLSLAFDIGKCPPRAVYQQFLFISHGHLDHIGGLPMYVATRGLLSMKPPTIFVPNAIKDDVQRLFEVHRAMGQSELKHNLVGLDVGEEFYIRKDIKVKAFKTYHVIPSQGYVVYSLKQKLKKEYVGLPGNEIKQLKFSGVEITDTLLSPEIAFTGDTTAAFIVDSTNADVLRAKILVMECTFVDDKATVEHARLYGHTHLAEIVKYAEMFQNRAILLIHFSARYEAHEIREAVSRLPEAFAGRVFTLTEGF
;
A
#
# COMPACT_ATOMS: atom_id res chain seq x y z
N MET A 1 -24.04 9.78 0.36
CA MET A 1 -23.30 8.74 1.12
C MET A 1 -22.08 8.46 0.27
N LYS A 2 -20.86 8.58 0.84
CA LYS A 2 -19.66 8.13 0.11
C LYS A 2 -19.81 6.63 -0.04
N ASP A 3 -19.70 6.13 -1.26
CA ASP A 3 -19.70 4.69 -1.49
C ASP A 3 -18.47 4.09 -0.81
N GLU A 4 -18.70 3.32 0.24
CA GLU A 4 -17.63 2.59 0.92
C GLU A 4 -17.16 1.49 -0.02
N LEU A 5 -15.91 1.59 -0.47
CA LEU A 5 -15.32 0.56 -1.31
C LEU A 5 -14.92 -0.63 -0.44
N GLU A 6 -15.57 -1.76 -0.63
CA GLU A 6 -15.19 -3.02 0.01
C GLU A 6 -14.70 -4.00 -1.05
N ILE A 7 -13.45 -4.44 -0.94
CA ILE A 7 -12.81 -5.36 -1.87
C ILE A 7 -12.24 -6.54 -1.07
N GLU A 8 -12.63 -7.76 -1.44
CA GLU A 8 -12.10 -9.00 -0.85
C GLU A 8 -12.16 -9.04 0.69
N GLY A 9 -13.18 -8.41 1.29
CA GLY A 9 -13.38 -8.32 2.74
C GLY A 9 -12.56 -7.23 3.44
N TYR A 10 -11.91 -6.36 2.68
CA TYR A 10 -11.23 -5.18 3.20
C TYR A 10 -12.01 -3.91 2.82
N LYS A 11 -12.30 -3.10 3.84
CA LYS A 11 -12.78 -1.75 3.63
C LYS A 11 -11.61 -0.89 3.17
N ILE A 12 -11.77 -0.17 2.06
CA ILE A 12 -10.75 0.70 1.49
C ILE A 12 -11.34 2.11 1.38
N GLU A 13 -10.61 3.09 1.85
CA GLU A 13 -10.95 4.51 1.76
C GLU A 13 -9.75 5.27 1.21
N GLY A 14 -9.96 6.43 0.65
CA GLY A 14 -8.82 7.27 0.24
C GLY A 14 -9.12 8.11 -0.97
N ILE A 15 -8.06 8.75 -1.43
CA ILE A 15 -8.03 9.59 -2.62
C ILE A 15 -6.67 9.40 -3.28
N SER A 16 -6.62 9.38 -4.61
CA SER A 16 -5.36 9.30 -5.34
C SER A 16 -5.51 9.94 -6.70
N ILE A 17 -4.90 11.11 -6.86
CA ILE A 17 -4.88 11.92 -8.09
C ILE A 17 -3.43 12.28 -8.36
N GLY A 18 -2.89 11.80 -9.48
CA GLY A 18 -1.48 11.99 -9.84
C GLY A 18 -1.07 13.46 -9.84
N GLY A 19 0.01 13.77 -9.13
CA GLY A 19 0.55 15.11 -8.93
C GLY A 19 -0.23 15.99 -7.95
N GLN A 20 -1.31 15.50 -7.32
CA GLN A 20 -2.11 16.27 -6.37
C GLN A 20 -2.13 15.70 -4.97
N GLU A 21 -2.53 14.45 -4.83
CA GLU A 21 -2.52 13.74 -3.55
C GLU A 21 -2.75 12.24 -3.70
N THR A 22 -2.09 11.46 -2.86
CA THR A 22 -2.34 10.03 -2.68
C THR A 22 -2.40 9.72 -1.19
N CYS A 23 -3.48 9.04 -0.79
CA CYS A 23 -3.62 8.45 0.55
C CYS A 23 -4.61 7.30 0.48
N ILE A 24 -4.15 6.07 0.66
CA ILE A 24 -4.97 4.86 0.65
C ILE A 24 -5.07 4.29 2.05
N ILE A 25 -6.27 4.11 2.55
CA ILE A 25 -6.54 3.79 3.96
C ILE A 25 -7.21 2.41 4.05
N PHE A 26 -6.68 1.55 4.92
CA PHE A 26 -7.27 0.28 5.34
C PHE A 26 -7.66 0.37 6.82
N PRO A 27 -8.86 0.86 7.16
CA PRO A 27 -9.25 1.13 8.55
C PRO A 27 -9.20 -0.11 9.45
N ASN A 28 -9.56 -1.29 8.92
CA ASN A 28 -9.55 -2.56 9.65
C ASN A 28 -8.14 -3.01 10.08
N LEU A 29 -7.10 -2.45 9.45
CA LEU A 29 -5.70 -2.70 9.78
C LEU A 29 -5.06 -1.53 10.54
N SER A 30 -5.78 -0.42 10.73
CA SER A 30 -5.26 0.85 11.24
C SER A 30 -4.03 1.33 10.44
N LEU A 31 -4.09 1.17 9.13
CA LEU A 31 -3.00 1.34 8.19
C LEU A 31 -3.38 2.33 7.09
N ALA A 32 -2.43 3.19 6.70
CA ALA A 32 -2.52 4.00 5.49
C ALA A 32 -1.22 3.90 4.68
N PHE A 33 -1.36 4.04 3.36
CA PHE A 33 -0.27 4.21 2.42
C PHE A 33 -0.31 5.62 1.85
N ASP A 34 0.83 6.30 1.93
CA ASP A 34 1.04 7.68 1.53
C ASP A 34 0.11 8.70 2.21
N ILE A 35 0.43 9.98 2.13
CA ILE A 35 -0.33 11.05 2.78
C ILE A 35 -0.04 12.41 2.12
N GLY A 36 -0.51 12.60 0.88
CA GLY A 36 -0.25 13.82 0.11
C GLY A 36 -0.81 15.08 0.78
N LYS A 37 -2.08 15.08 1.16
CA LYS A 37 -2.76 16.24 1.79
C LYS A 37 -3.40 15.96 3.16
N CYS A 38 -3.18 14.79 3.76
CA CYS A 38 -3.74 14.41 5.05
C CYS A 38 -5.28 14.41 5.10
N PRO A 39 -5.98 13.55 4.38
CA PRO A 39 -7.42 13.44 4.49
C PRO A 39 -7.83 13.09 5.93
N PRO A 40 -8.97 13.61 6.45
CA PRO A 40 -9.33 13.50 7.87
C PRO A 40 -9.31 12.06 8.41
N ARG A 41 -9.68 11.07 7.62
CA ARG A 41 -9.70 9.67 8.05
C ARG A 41 -8.30 9.06 8.19
N ALA A 42 -7.28 9.59 7.51
CA ALA A 42 -5.89 9.14 7.66
C ALA A 42 -5.39 9.37 9.09
N VAL A 43 -5.85 10.44 9.76
CA VAL A 43 -5.44 10.79 11.12
C VAL A 43 -5.66 9.64 12.11
N TYR A 44 -6.67 8.81 11.90
CA TYR A 44 -7.01 7.70 12.81
C TYR A 44 -6.17 6.44 12.58
N GLN A 45 -5.34 6.40 11.54
CA GLN A 45 -4.50 5.24 11.28
C GLN A 45 -3.24 5.28 12.16
N GLN A 46 -2.88 4.15 12.77
CA GLN A 46 -1.72 4.05 13.66
C GLN A 46 -0.41 3.88 12.88
N PHE A 47 -0.49 3.23 11.71
CA PHE A 47 0.64 2.90 10.87
C PHE A 47 0.50 3.62 9.53
N LEU A 48 1.55 4.32 9.12
CA LEU A 48 1.63 5.02 7.85
C LEU A 48 2.88 4.57 7.10
N PHE A 49 2.71 4.11 5.88
CA PHE A 49 3.78 3.66 5.00
C PHE A 49 3.91 4.62 3.83
N ILE A 50 5.04 5.28 3.70
CA ILE A 50 5.35 6.24 2.63
C ILE A 50 6.14 5.52 1.55
N SER A 51 5.67 5.60 0.30
CA SER A 51 6.32 4.98 -0.84
C SER A 51 7.55 5.75 -1.31
N HIS A 52 7.49 7.08 -1.36
CA HIS A 52 8.57 7.96 -1.83
C HIS A 52 8.34 9.41 -1.40
N GLY A 53 9.27 10.31 -1.77
CA GLY A 53 9.33 11.68 -1.26
C GLY A 53 8.62 12.75 -2.09
N HIS A 54 7.82 12.44 -3.14
CA HIS A 54 7.05 13.47 -3.85
C HIS A 54 5.95 14.04 -2.96
N LEU A 55 5.63 15.34 -3.14
CA LEU A 55 4.72 16.06 -2.26
C LEU A 55 3.30 15.50 -2.26
N ASP A 56 2.83 14.99 -3.38
CA ASP A 56 1.52 14.35 -3.51
C ASP A 56 1.43 12.98 -2.79
N HIS A 57 2.56 12.50 -2.25
CA HIS A 57 2.65 11.28 -1.43
C HIS A 57 3.04 11.53 0.03
N ILE A 58 3.78 12.64 0.33
CA ILE A 58 4.31 12.88 1.68
C ILE A 58 3.92 14.24 2.27
N GLY A 59 3.37 15.16 1.45
CA GLY A 59 3.16 16.57 1.83
C GLY A 59 2.30 16.78 3.08
N GLY A 60 1.34 15.90 3.36
CA GLY A 60 0.47 15.95 4.53
C GLY A 60 1.08 15.41 5.83
N LEU A 61 2.31 14.89 5.80
CA LEU A 61 2.93 14.18 6.91
C LEU A 61 3.03 15.01 8.21
N PRO A 62 3.47 16.28 8.20
CA PRO A 62 3.50 17.09 9.43
C PRO A 62 2.10 17.33 10.00
N MET A 63 1.11 17.58 9.14
CA MET A 63 -0.29 17.80 9.57
C MET A 63 -0.88 16.53 10.20
N TYR A 64 -0.61 15.37 9.66
CA TYR A 64 -1.03 14.09 10.23
C TYR A 64 -0.55 13.93 11.67
N VAL A 65 0.74 14.16 11.94
CA VAL A 65 1.31 14.04 13.28
C VAL A 65 0.78 15.14 14.22
N ALA A 66 0.69 16.39 13.73
CA ALA A 66 0.16 17.51 14.49
C ALA A 66 -1.29 17.29 14.93
N THR A 67 -2.15 16.83 14.01
CA THR A 67 -3.57 16.57 14.30
C THR A 67 -3.74 15.43 15.28
N ARG A 68 -2.94 14.36 15.18
CA ARG A 68 -2.95 13.29 16.19
C ARG A 68 -2.56 13.78 17.57
N GLY A 69 -1.56 14.66 17.65
CA GLY A 69 -1.18 15.32 18.91
C GLY A 69 -2.30 16.17 19.50
N LEU A 70 -2.96 16.98 18.65
CA LEU A 70 -4.11 17.79 19.05
C LEU A 70 -5.26 16.95 19.63
N LEU A 71 -5.51 15.79 19.03
CA LEU A 71 -6.54 14.85 19.48
C LEU A 71 -6.07 13.91 20.62
N SER A 72 -4.88 14.16 21.19
CA SER A 72 -4.30 13.34 22.27
C SER A 72 -4.19 11.85 21.92
N MET A 73 -4.01 11.53 20.65
CA MET A 73 -3.84 10.16 20.18
C MET A 73 -2.40 9.67 20.43
N LYS A 74 -2.23 8.35 20.47
CA LYS A 74 -0.88 7.76 20.55
C LYS A 74 -0.02 8.20 19.35
N PRO A 75 1.28 8.45 19.56
CA PRO A 75 2.20 8.73 18.47
C PRO A 75 2.10 7.65 17.38
N PRO A 76 2.01 8.02 16.10
CA PRO A 76 1.96 7.05 15.03
C PRO A 76 3.34 6.45 14.77
N THR A 77 3.37 5.30 14.11
CA THR A 77 4.59 4.78 13.51
C THR A 77 4.56 5.02 12.00
N ILE A 78 5.57 5.72 11.51
CA ILE A 78 5.72 6.16 10.13
C ILE A 78 6.90 5.41 9.53
N PHE A 79 6.65 4.70 8.45
CA PHE A 79 7.65 3.98 7.68
C PHE A 79 7.95 4.73 6.40
N VAL A 80 9.23 4.88 6.10
CA VAL A 80 9.71 5.57 4.90
C VAL A 80 10.82 4.75 4.25
N PRO A 81 11.10 4.91 2.95
CA PRO A 81 12.32 4.39 2.37
C PRO A 81 13.53 4.89 3.16
N ASN A 82 14.44 4.00 3.50
CA ASN A 82 15.60 4.36 4.33
C ASN A 82 16.43 5.49 3.71
N ALA A 83 16.45 5.56 2.38
CA ALA A 83 17.15 6.60 1.62
C ALA A 83 16.66 8.04 1.91
N ILE A 84 15.41 8.22 2.37
CA ILE A 84 14.83 9.55 2.65
C ILE A 84 14.58 9.78 4.15
N LYS A 85 14.93 8.82 5.01
CA LYS A 85 14.64 8.89 6.45
C LYS A 85 15.20 10.14 7.11
N ASP A 86 16.44 10.48 6.82
CA ASP A 86 17.11 11.64 7.42
C ASP A 86 16.49 12.96 6.93
N ASP A 87 16.03 13.02 5.69
CA ASP A 87 15.31 14.19 5.16
C ASP A 87 13.95 14.36 5.85
N VAL A 88 13.23 13.28 6.08
CA VAL A 88 11.98 13.30 6.83
C VAL A 88 12.21 13.70 8.29
N GLN A 89 13.28 13.23 8.90
CA GLN A 89 13.67 13.67 10.25
C GLN A 89 13.91 15.18 10.30
N ARG A 90 14.67 15.73 9.33
CA ARG A 90 14.89 17.18 9.20
C ARG A 90 13.60 17.97 8.94
N LEU A 91 12.69 17.44 8.12
CA LEU A 91 11.36 18.03 7.89
C LEU A 91 10.63 18.24 9.22
N PHE A 92 10.59 17.24 10.08
CA PHE A 92 9.97 17.35 11.40
C PHE A 92 10.70 18.32 12.32
N GLU A 93 12.03 18.37 12.29
CA GLU A 93 12.81 19.33 13.07
C GLU A 93 12.51 20.79 12.70
N VAL A 94 12.41 21.07 11.39
CA VAL A 94 12.01 22.40 10.89
C VAL A 94 10.59 22.74 11.37
N HIS A 95 9.63 21.84 11.24
CA HIS A 95 8.26 22.08 11.70
C HIS A 95 8.16 22.23 13.22
N ARG A 96 8.93 21.47 14.01
CA ARG A 96 9.01 21.65 15.48
C ARG A 96 9.53 23.04 15.84
N ALA A 97 10.59 23.49 15.18
CA ALA A 97 11.19 24.79 15.42
C ALA A 97 10.23 25.94 15.09
N MET A 98 9.56 25.87 13.92
CA MET A 98 8.58 26.88 13.49
C MET A 98 7.33 26.92 14.37
N GLY A 99 6.77 25.74 14.67
CA GLY A 99 5.50 25.61 15.37
C GLY A 99 5.60 25.48 16.89
N GLN A 100 6.83 25.42 17.45
CA GLN A 100 7.10 25.21 18.88
C GLN A 100 6.28 24.04 19.47
N SER A 101 6.19 22.95 18.71
CA SER A 101 5.38 21.77 19.03
C SER A 101 6.22 20.48 18.93
N GLU A 102 5.87 19.50 19.75
CA GLU A 102 6.64 18.25 19.85
C GLU A 102 6.58 17.36 18.61
N LEU A 103 5.46 17.30 17.91
CA LEU A 103 5.21 16.42 16.76
C LEU A 103 5.66 14.97 17.03
N LYS A 104 5.12 14.37 18.12
CA LYS A 104 5.52 13.03 18.58
C LYS A 104 5.15 11.94 17.59
N HIS A 105 6.15 11.18 17.13
CA HIS A 105 5.99 10.05 16.23
C HIS A 105 7.16 9.08 16.35
N ASN A 106 7.01 7.86 15.82
CA ASN A 106 8.09 6.90 15.63
C ASN A 106 8.42 6.84 14.14
N LEU A 107 9.62 7.21 13.74
CA LEU A 107 10.08 7.18 12.35
C LEU A 107 10.98 5.96 12.12
N VAL A 108 10.58 5.10 11.19
CA VAL A 108 11.27 3.86 10.84
C VAL A 108 11.67 3.92 9.36
N GLY A 109 12.98 3.85 9.08
CA GLY A 109 13.47 3.61 7.71
C GLY A 109 13.40 2.12 7.41
N LEU A 110 12.96 1.76 6.21
CA LEU A 110 12.99 0.39 5.70
C LEU A 110 13.73 0.36 4.38
N ASP A 111 14.59 -0.62 4.21
CA ASP A 111 15.17 -0.99 2.93
C ASP A 111 14.32 -2.05 2.22
N VAL A 112 14.46 -2.15 0.90
CA VAL A 112 13.79 -3.20 0.11
C VAL A 112 14.15 -4.58 0.66
N GLY A 113 13.14 -5.39 0.92
CA GLY A 113 13.27 -6.72 1.51
C GLY A 113 13.13 -6.75 3.04
N GLU A 114 13.25 -5.62 3.73
CA GLU A 114 13.03 -5.56 5.16
C GLU A 114 11.56 -5.68 5.54
N GLU A 115 11.34 -6.21 6.74
CA GLU A 115 10.02 -6.59 7.25
C GLU A 115 9.76 -5.95 8.60
N PHE A 116 8.49 -5.61 8.85
CA PHE A 116 8.04 -5.10 10.14
C PHE A 116 6.71 -5.74 10.56
N TYR A 117 6.62 -6.18 11.80
CA TYR A 117 5.40 -6.73 12.38
C TYR A 117 4.56 -5.60 12.99
N ILE A 118 3.46 -5.21 12.35
CA ILE A 118 2.51 -4.24 12.91
C ILE A 118 1.59 -4.86 13.96
N ARG A 119 1.37 -6.18 13.88
CA ARG A 119 0.68 -7.03 14.85
C ARG A 119 1.31 -8.42 14.84
N LYS A 120 0.95 -9.26 15.81
CA LYS A 120 1.44 -10.66 15.87
C LYS A 120 1.03 -11.50 14.64
N ASP A 121 -0.08 -11.14 14.02
CA ASP A 121 -0.70 -11.82 12.89
C ASP A 121 -0.55 -11.06 11.56
N ILE A 122 0.07 -9.88 11.56
CA ILE A 122 0.25 -9.03 10.38
C ILE A 122 1.69 -8.52 10.27
N LYS A 123 2.28 -8.79 9.13
CA LYS A 123 3.63 -8.33 8.77
C LYS A 123 3.57 -7.50 7.49
N VAL A 124 4.42 -6.49 7.39
CA VAL A 124 4.62 -5.69 6.17
C VAL A 124 6.05 -5.83 5.70
N LYS A 125 6.25 -5.99 4.40
CA LYS A 125 7.55 -6.11 3.75
C LYS A 125 7.66 -5.08 2.64
N ALA A 126 8.78 -4.35 2.59
CA ALA A 126 9.09 -3.43 1.50
C ALA A 126 9.55 -4.22 0.26
N PHE A 127 9.11 -3.80 -0.94
CA PHE A 127 9.55 -4.37 -2.20
C PHE A 127 10.01 -3.29 -3.19
N LYS A 128 10.76 -3.69 -4.19
CA LYS A 128 11.37 -2.78 -5.17
C LYS A 128 10.34 -2.24 -6.16
N THR A 129 10.33 -0.92 -6.31
CA THR A 129 9.63 -0.18 -7.38
C THR A 129 10.61 0.58 -8.24
N TYR A 130 10.13 1.13 -9.36
CA TYR A 130 10.96 1.74 -10.40
C TYR A 130 10.42 3.13 -10.73
N HIS A 131 10.86 4.11 -9.97
CA HIS A 131 10.45 5.50 -10.12
C HIS A 131 11.67 6.40 -10.32
N VAL A 132 11.45 7.69 -10.64
CA VAL A 132 12.51 8.69 -10.92
C VAL A 132 13.28 9.13 -9.68
N ILE A 133 12.77 8.88 -8.49
CA ILE A 133 13.45 9.10 -7.20
C ILE A 133 13.42 7.81 -6.37
N PRO A 134 14.19 7.68 -5.27
CA PRO A 134 14.13 6.53 -4.38
C PRO A 134 12.71 6.22 -3.94
N SER A 135 12.23 5.02 -4.28
CA SER A 135 10.86 4.57 -4.02
C SER A 135 10.82 3.09 -3.65
N GLN A 136 9.75 2.68 -2.97
CA GLN A 136 9.44 1.29 -2.68
C GLN A 136 7.94 1.10 -2.50
N GLY A 137 7.48 -0.10 -2.78
CA GLY A 137 6.13 -0.54 -2.46
C GLY A 137 6.13 -1.40 -1.19
N TYR A 138 4.93 -1.82 -0.77
CA TYR A 138 4.74 -2.60 0.46
C TYR A 138 3.79 -3.75 0.24
N VAL A 139 4.12 -4.93 0.77
CA VAL A 139 3.21 -6.08 0.83
C VAL A 139 2.84 -6.34 2.28
N VAL A 140 1.55 -6.37 2.55
CA VAL A 140 0.96 -6.75 3.84
C VAL A 140 0.65 -8.24 3.82
N TYR A 141 1.19 -8.98 4.78
CA TYR A 141 0.95 -10.41 4.92
C TYR A 141 0.13 -10.71 6.17
N SER A 142 -0.80 -11.63 6.05
CA SER A 142 -1.40 -12.30 7.21
C SER A 142 -0.60 -13.54 7.60
N LEU A 143 -0.44 -13.74 8.92
CA LEU A 143 0.18 -14.93 9.49
C LEU A 143 -0.90 -15.79 10.15
N LYS A 144 -1.12 -16.98 9.63
CA LYS A 144 -2.07 -17.94 10.18
C LYS A 144 -1.34 -19.16 10.69
N GLN A 145 -1.66 -19.57 11.92
CA GLN A 145 -1.16 -20.83 12.47
C GLN A 145 -2.05 -21.97 11.97
N LYS A 146 -1.47 -22.93 11.26
CA LYS A 146 -2.15 -24.13 10.77
C LYS A 146 -1.57 -25.35 11.49
N LEU A 147 -2.45 -26.22 12.01
CA LEU A 147 -2.01 -27.48 12.62
C LEU A 147 -1.21 -28.29 11.59
N LYS A 148 -0.04 -28.79 11.99
CA LYS A 148 0.79 -29.66 11.16
C LYS A 148 0.01 -30.91 10.76
N LYS A 149 0.25 -31.40 9.55
CA LYS A 149 -0.49 -32.55 8.98
C LYS A 149 -0.49 -33.78 9.89
N GLU A 150 0.63 -34.01 10.57
CA GLU A 150 0.84 -35.15 11.49
C GLU A 150 -0.05 -35.14 12.73
N TYR A 151 -0.59 -33.95 13.10
CA TYR A 151 -1.49 -33.80 14.25
C TYR A 151 -2.95 -33.62 13.86
N VAL A 152 -3.26 -33.60 12.57
CA VAL A 152 -4.64 -33.49 12.07
C VAL A 152 -5.40 -34.77 12.38
N GLY A 153 -6.52 -34.65 13.11
CA GLY A 153 -7.34 -35.78 13.54
C GLY A 153 -7.07 -36.26 14.96
N LEU A 154 -6.02 -35.76 15.63
CA LEU A 154 -5.82 -36.05 17.04
C LEU A 154 -6.90 -35.40 17.92
N PRO A 155 -7.30 -36.08 19.05
CA PRO A 155 -8.19 -35.48 20.03
C PRO A 155 -7.63 -34.17 20.60
N GLY A 156 -8.49 -33.21 20.89
CA GLY A 156 -8.07 -31.89 21.37
C GLY A 156 -7.26 -31.88 22.67
N ASN A 157 -7.48 -32.90 23.56
CA ASN A 157 -6.68 -33.11 24.78
C ASN A 157 -5.23 -33.51 24.45
N GLU A 158 -5.00 -34.33 23.44
CA GLU A 158 -3.66 -34.76 23.02
C GLU A 158 -2.91 -33.58 22.37
N ILE A 159 -3.58 -32.81 21.50
CA ILE A 159 -3.03 -31.56 20.91
C ILE A 159 -2.61 -30.58 22.01
N LYS A 160 -3.46 -30.48 23.08
CA LYS A 160 -3.16 -29.60 24.21
C LYS A 160 -1.95 -30.09 25.00
N GLN A 161 -1.82 -31.40 25.24
CA GLN A 161 -0.66 -32.00 25.92
C GLN A 161 0.64 -31.78 25.12
N LEU A 162 0.64 -32.01 23.79
CA LEU A 162 1.77 -31.75 22.92
C LEU A 162 2.22 -30.28 23.02
N LYS A 163 1.28 -29.34 22.98
CA LYS A 163 1.57 -27.93 23.14
C LYS A 163 2.18 -27.60 24.51
N PHE A 164 1.67 -28.18 25.59
CA PHE A 164 2.23 -27.99 26.93
C PHE A 164 3.62 -28.62 27.13
N SER A 165 3.92 -29.70 26.43
CA SER A 165 5.27 -30.30 26.41
C SER A 165 6.27 -29.57 25.52
N GLY A 166 5.88 -28.41 24.92
CA GLY A 166 6.78 -27.59 24.10
C GLY A 166 6.93 -28.05 22.66
N VAL A 167 6.11 -29.03 22.22
CA VAL A 167 6.14 -29.50 20.83
C VAL A 167 5.52 -28.43 19.93
N GLU A 168 6.21 -28.06 18.86
CA GLU A 168 5.70 -27.13 17.85
C GLU A 168 4.69 -27.85 16.93
N ILE A 169 3.42 -27.67 17.25
CA ILE A 169 2.30 -28.39 16.61
C ILE A 169 1.70 -27.66 15.41
N THR A 170 2.17 -26.44 15.09
CA THR A 170 1.62 -25.62 14.01
C THR A 170 2.71 -25.13 13.05
N ASP A 171 2.36 -25.02 11.77
CA ASP A 171 3.10 -24.30 10.78
C ASP A 171 2.56 -22.89 10.63
N THR A 172 3.43 -21.89 10.45
CA THR A 172 3.03 -20.53 10.14
C THR A 172 2.81 -20.41 8.63
N LEU A 173 1.57 -20.18 8.22
CA LEU A 173 1.18 -19.87 6.86
C LEU A 173 1.26 -18.36 6.65
N LEU A 174 2.10 -17.94 5.71
CA LEU A 174 2.23 -16.55 5.29
C LEU A 174 1.41 -16.37 4.01
N SER A 175 0.49 -15.41 4.02
CA SER A 175 -0.37 -15.09 2.87
C SER A 175 -0.24 -13.62 2.51
N PRO A 176 0.15 -13.25 1.26
CA PRO A 176 0.16 -11.86 0.82
C PRO A 176 -1.29 -11.40 0.61
N GLU A 177 -1.73 -10.45 1.43
CA GLU A 177 -3.11 -9.95 1.43
C GLU A 177 -3.26 -8.68 0.58
N ILE A 178 -2.39 -7.69 0.80
CA ILE A 178 -2.45 -6.39 0.13
C ILE A 178 -1.05 -6.05 -0.37
N ALA A 179 -0.94 -5.64 -1.62
CA ALA A 179 0.26 -5.00 -2.15
C ALA A 179 -0.08 -3.56 -2.57
N PHE A 180 0.78 -2.62 -2.22
CA PHE A 180 0.69 -1.20 -2.62
C PHE A 180 1.97 -0.80 -3.33
N THR A 181 1.87 -0.32 -4.56
CA THR A 181 3.06 0.00 -5.35
C THR A 181 3.63 1.39 -5.06
N GLY A 182 2.80 2.37 -4.68
CA GLY A 182 3.16 3.78 -4.90
C GLY A 182 3.39 4.01 -6.39
N ASP A 183 4.21 5.00 -6.74
CA ASP A 183 4.55 5.30 -8.12
C ASP A 183 5.65 4.40 -8.64
N THR A 184 5.45 3.87 -9.84
CA THR A 184 6.40 2.94 -10.48
C THR A 184 6.10 2.76 -11.96
N THR A 185 7.11 2.46 -12.75
CA THR A 185 6.90 1.92 -14.10
C THR A 185 6.43 0.48 -14.02
N ALA A 186 5.91 -0.06 -15.12
CA ALA A 186 5.51 -1.47 -15.24
C ALA A 186 6.67 -2.47 -15.06
N ALA A 187 7.92 -2.01 -14.90
CA ALA A 187 9.08 -2.88 -14.68
C ALA A 187 8.94 -3.73 -13.41
N PHE A 188 8.19 -3.29 -12.39
CA PHE A 188 7.95 -4.08 -11.18
C PHE A 188 7.20 -5.39 -11.47
N ILE A 189 6.39 -5.44 -12.54
CA ILE A 189 5.59 -6.62 -12.92
C ILE A 189 6.50 -7.78 -13.36
N VAL A 190 7.57 -7.46 -14.07
CA VAL A 190 8.50 -8.48 -14.61
C VAL A 190 9.68 -8.77 -13.70
N ASP A 191 9.80 -8.07 -12.57
CA ASP A 191 10.82 -8.35 -11.56
C ASP A 191 10.44 -9.61 -10.75
N SER A 192 11.24 -10.66 -10.92
CA SER A 192 11.01 -11.95 -10.25
C SER A 192 11.03 -11.87 -8.72
N THR A 193 11.65 -10.83 -8.14
CA THR A 193 11.67 -10.61 -6.68
C THR A 193 10.32 -10.13 -6.15
N ASN A 194 9.44 -9.65 -7.03
CA ASN A 194 8.11 -9.12 -6.72
C ASN A 194 6.97 -10.16 -6.89
N ALA A 195 7.27 -11.44 -6.93
CA ALA A 195 6.25 -12.48 -7.13
C ALA A 195 5.07 -12.41 -6.15
N ASP A 196 5.31 -12.03 -4.88
CA ASP A 196 4.26 -11.89 -3.88
C ASP A 196 3.35 -10.68 -4.14
N VAL A 197 3.84 -9.64 -4.81
CA VAL A 197 3.04 -8.47 -5.23
C VAL A 197 1.94 -8.91 -6.20
N LEU A 198 2.31 -9.74 -7.18
CA LEU A 198 1.39 -10.24 -8.22
C LEU A 198 0.48 -11.37 -7.73
N ARG A 199 0.73 -11.91 -6.53
CA ARG A 199 -0.09 -12.94 -5.86
C ARG A 199 -0.86 -12.41 -4.65
N ALA A 200 -0.62 -11.18 -4.25
CA ALA A 200 -1.37 -10.55 -3.17
C ALA A 200 -2.87 -10.58 -3.51
N LYS A 201 -3.69 -10.79 -2.49
CA LYS A 201 -5.14 -10.88 -2.67
C LYS A 201 -5.70 -9.62 -3.32
N ILE A 202 -5.21 -8.45 -2.87
CA ILE A 202 -5.50 -7.14 -3.46
C ILE A 202 -4.19 -6.51 -3.89
N LEU A 203 -4.12 -6.05 -5.14
CA LEU A 203 -3.05 -5.19 -5.63
C LEU A 203 -3.59 -3.77 -5.79
N VAL A 204 -3.07 -2.82 -5.05
CA VAL A 204 -3.28 -1.38 -5.23
C VAL A 204 -2.10 -0.85 -6.02
N MET A 205 -2.32 -0.44 -7.26
CA MET A 205 -1.24 0.01 -8.13
C MET A 205 -1.60 1.26 -8.90
N GLU A 206 -0.59 2.06 -9.18
CA GLU A 206 -0.74 3.22 -10.04
C GLU A 206 -1.08 2.85 -11.49
N CYS A 207 -1.84 3.73 -12.15
CA CYS A 207 -2.12 3.73 -13.57
C CYS A 207 -2.30 5.18 -14.02
N THR A 208 -1.18 5.92 -14.11
CA THR A 208 -1.24 7.37 -14.31
C THR A 208 -1.83 7.74 -15.66
N PHE A 209 -1.59 6.96 -16.71
CA PHE A 209 -2.05 7.25 -18.06
C PHE A 209 -2.93 6.13 -18.63
N VAL A 210 -4.09 6.52 -19.18
CA VAL A 210 -5.11 5.57 -19.66
C VAL A 210 -5.47 5.75 -21.13
N ASP A 211 -4.95 6.77 -21.82
CA ASP A 211 -5.28 7.11 -23.20
C ASP A 211 -4.04 7.29 -24.08
N ASP A 212 -4.23 7.33 -25.40
CA ASP A 212 -3.16 7.48 -26.37
C ASP A 212 -2.56 8.89 -26.44
N LYS A 213 -3.09 9.88 -25.66
CA LYS A 213 -2.51 11.24 -25.61
C LYS A 213 -1.15 11.26 -24.90
N ALA A 214 -0.93 10.31 -23.98
CA ALA A 214 0.38 10.07 -23.39
C ALA A 214 0.90 8.71 -23.87
N THR A 215 2.11 8.67 -24.42
CA THR A 215 2.70 7.40 -24.86
C THR A 215 3.22 6.58 -23.69
N VAL A 216 3.43 5.28 -23.91
CA VAL A 216 4.09 4.39 -22.93
C VAL A 216 5.50 4.91 -22.59
N GLU A 217 6.23 5.41 -23.58
CA GLU A 217 7.58 5.98 -23.40
C GLU A 217 7.53 7.22 -22.51
N HIS A 218 6.51 8.07 -22.69
CA HIS A 218 6.27 9.23 -21.83
C HIS A 218 6.02 8.80 -20.40
N ALA A 219 5.13 7.83 -20.17
CA ALA A 219 4.85 7.29 -18.83
C ALA A 219 6.15 6.80 -18.17
N ARG A 220 6.94 5.98 -18.87
CA ARG A 220 8.20 5.43 -18.36
C ARG A 220 9.24 6.51 -18.05
N LEU A 221 9.34 7.57 -18.90
CA LEU A 221 10.26 8.67 -18.69
C LEU A 221 10.03 9.38 -17.35
N TYR A 222 8.77 9.49 -16.94
CA TYR A 222 8.38 10.10 -15.67
C TYR A 222 8.21 9.07 -14.51
N GLY A 223 8.55 7.82 -14.76
CA GLY A 223 8.53 6.78 -13.72
C GLY A 223 7.14 6.25 -13.40
N HIS A 224 6.22 6.27 -14.36
CA HIS A 224 4.82 5.86 -14.21
C HIS A 224 4.42 4.70 -15.09
N THR A 225 3.27 4.10 -14.78
CA THR A 225 2.65 3.01 -15.52
C THR A 225 1.55 3.52 -16.46
N HIS A 226 1.54 3.02 -17.69
CA HIS A 226 0.47 3.23 -18.66
C HIS A 226 -0.47 2.02 -18.69
N LEU A 227 -1.78 2.25 -18.89
CA LEU A 227 -2.80 1.18 -18.95
C LEU A 227 -2.47 0.10 -20.00
N ALA A 228 -1.88 0.51 -21.14
CA ALA A 228 -1.45 -0.44 -22.18
C ALA A 228 -0.38 -1.43 -21.69
N GLU A 229 0.45 -1.06 -20.70
CA GLU A 229 1.43 -1.98 -20.11
C GLU A 229 0.76 -2.96 -19.16
N ILE A 230 -0.26 -2.54 -18.43
CA ILE A 230 -1.08 -3.44 -17.60
C ILE A 230 -1.72 -4.49 -18.49
N VAL A 231 -2.31 -4.08 -19.63
CA VAL A 231 -2.88 -5.00 -20.62
C VAL A 231 -1.82 -5.96 -21.18
N LYS A 232 -0.65 -5.45 -21.52
CA LYS A 232 0.46 -6.27 -22.06
C LYS A 232 0.87 -7.41 -21.12
N TYR A 233 0.82 -7.17 -19.82
CA TYR A 233 1.24 -8.14 -18.80
C TYR A 233 0.06 -8.82 -18.10
N ALA A 234 -1.13 -8.82 -18.69
CA ALA A 234 -2.37 -9.32 -18.07
C ALA A 234 -2.24 -10.70 -17.42
N GLU A 235 -1.56 -11.62 -18.09
CA GLU A 235 -1.37 -13.02 -17.63
C GLU A 235 -0.46 -13.15 -16.39
N MET A 236 0.29 -12.12 -16.03
CA MET A 236 1.17 -12.15 -14.86
C MET A 236 0.41 -11.87 -13.56
N PHE A 237 -0.72 -11.18 -13.62
CA PHE A 237 -1.50 -10.81 -12.44
C PHE A 237 -2.34 -11.98 -11.92
N GLN A 238 -1.98 -12.50 -10.76
CA GLN A 238 -2.69 -13.57 -10.05
C GLN A 238 -3.58 -13.03 -8.93
N ASN A 239 -3.64 -11.70 -8.78
CA ASN A 239 -4.43 -11.01 -7.76
C ASN A 239 -5.93 -11.28 -7.95
N ARG A 240 -6.66 -11.46 -6.85
CA ARG A 240 -8.14 -11.56 -6.90
C ARG A 240 -8.80 -10.24 -7.24
N ALA A 241 -8.19 -9.16 -6.78
CA ALA A 241 -8.62 -7.79 -7.09
C ALA A 241 -7.44 -6.89 -7.36
N ILE A 242 -7.61 -5.94 -8.28
CA ILE A 242 -6.65 -4.89 -8.60
C ILE A 242 -7.38 -3.55 -8.48
N LEU A 243 -6.91 -2.69 -7.60
CA LEU A 243 -7.39 -1.32 -7.46
C LEU A 243 -6.42 -0.39 -8.17
N LEU A 244 -6.86 0.18 -9.28
CA LEU A 244 -6.10 1.18 -10.02
C LEU A 244 -6.27 2.56 -9.39
N ILE A 245 -5.16 3.24 -9.16
CA ILE A 245 -5.06 4.53 -8.49
C ILE A 245 -4.15 5.48 -9.27
N HIS A 246 -3.95 6.70 -8.78
CA HIS A 246 -2.97 7.67 -9.26
C HIS A 246 -3.17 8.09 -10.72
N PHE A 247 -4.43 8.12 -11.18
CA PHE A 247 -4.72 8.63 -12.52
C PHE A 247 -4.32 10.11 -12.62
N SER A 248 -3.82 10.52 -13.79
CA SER A 248 -3.46 11.91 -14.03
C SER A 248 -4.65 12.85 -13.82
N ALA A 249 -4.43 13.98 -13.14
CA ALA A 249 -5.43 15.03 -12.92
C ALA A 249 -6.03 15.65 -14.20
N ARG A 250 -5.54 15.25 -15.37
CA ARG A 250 -6.09 15.68 -16.67
C ARG A 250 -7.38 14.96 -17.05
N TYR A 251 -7.67 13.83 -16.42
CA TYR A 251 -8.83 12.99 -16.74
C TYR A 251 -10.04 13.34 -15.89
N GLU A 252 -11.20 13.10 -16.48
CA GLU A 252 -12.47 13.06 -15.76
C GLU A 252 -12.76 11.61 -15.31
N ALA A 253 -13.52 11.44 -14.22
CA ALA A 253 -13.87 10.12 -13.70
C ALA A 253 -14.52 9.18 -14.74
N HIS A 254 -15.29 9.73 -15.68
CA HIS A 254 -15.94 8.94 -16.73
C HIS A 254 -14.92 8.43 -17.76
N GLU A 255 -13.90 9.23 -18.14
CA GLU A 255 -12.86 8.82 -19.09
C GLU A 255 -12.05 7.65 -18.53
N ILE A 256 -11.70 7.72 -17.23
CA ILE A 256 -11.00 6.65 -16.51
C ILE A 256 -11.81 5.35 -16.54
N ARG A 257 -13.09 5.43 -16.15
CA ARG A 257 -13.99 4.25 -16.13
C ARG A 257 -14.20 3.67 -17.52
N GLU A 258 -14.34 4.50 -18.53
CA GLU A 258 -14.48 4.06 -19.92
C GLU A 258 -13.22 3.33 -20.40
N ALA A 259 -12.01 3.89 -20.14
CA ALA A 259 -10.77 3.24 -20.52
C ALA A 259 -10.61 1.87 -19.83
N VAL A 260 -10.89 1.79 -18.53
CA VAL A 260 -10.78 0.55 -17.75
C VAL A 260 -11.86 -0.47 -18.16
N SER A 261 -13.05 -0.04 -18.58
CA SER A 261 -14.10 -0.96 -19.06
C SER A 261 -13.72 -1.74 -20.33
N ARG A 262 -12.72 -1.26 -21.07
CA ARG A 262 -12.18 -1.90 -22.29
C ARG A 262 -11.07 -2.90 -22.02
N LEU A 263 -10.72 -3.15 -20.74
CA LEU A 263 -9.72 -4.14 -20.39
C LEU A 263 -10.11 -5.54 -20.88
N PRO A 264 -9.14 -6.38 -21.28
CA PRO A 264 -9.40 -7.73 -21.73
C PRO A 264 -10.05 -8.60 -20.64
N GLU A 265 -10.69 -9.68 -21.08
CA GLU A 265 -11.44 -10.59 -20.22
C GLU A 265 -10.65 -11.15 -19.04
N ALA A 266 -9.33 -11.27 -19.16
CA ALA A 266 -8.42 -11.63 -18.08
C ALA A 266 -8.57 -10.75 -16.82
N PHE A 267 -9.11 -9.53 -16.97
CA PHE A 267 -9.39 -8.58 -15.89
C PHE A 267 -10.86 -8.50 -15.48
N ALA A 268 -11.75 -9.24 -16.15
CA ALA A 268 -13.20 -9.14 -15.92
C ALA A 268 -13.57 -9.36 -14.45
N GLY A 269 -14.32 -8.40 -13.89
CA GLY A 269 -14.85 -8.47 -12.52
C GLY A 269 -13.82 -8.30 -11.39
N ARG A 270 -12.52 -8.12 -11.68
CA ARG A 270 -11.48 -7.99 -10.66
C ARG A 270 -10.70 -6.66 -10.67
N VAL A 271 -10.99 -5.76 -11.59
CA VAL A 271 -10.35 -4.44 -11.65
C VAL A 271 -11.32 -3.37 -11.16
N PHE A 272 -10.86 -2.55 -10.25
CA PHE A 272 -11.57 -1.44 -9.63
C PHE A 272 -10.79 -0.15 -9.88
N THR A 273 -11.47 1.00 -9.90
CA THR A 273 -10.85 2.31 -10.04
C THR A 273 -11.17 3.17 -8.83
N LEU A 274 -10.16 3.84 -8.27
CA LEU A 274 -10.39 4.88 -7.26
C LEU A 274 -10.51 6.22 -7.98
N THR A 275 -11.74 6.69 -8.15
CA THR A 275 -12.06 7.95 -8.84
C THR A 275 -12.64 9.00 -7.89
N GLU A 276 -12.45 8.85 -6.59
CA GLU A 276 -12.81 9.88 -5.60
C GLU A 276 -11.94 11.13 -5.84
N GLY A 277 -12.60 12.27 -6.02
CA GLY A 277 -11.93 13.57 -6.25
C GLY A 277 -11.76 13.98 -7.71
N PHE A 278 -12.16 13.10 -8.66
CA PHE A 278 -12.20 13.42 -10.10
C PHE A 278 -13.54 14.01 -10.52
#